data_89e56dee87f36bbf4a5f18f338bf6f0f
#
_entry.id   89e56dee87f36bbf4a5f18f338bf6f0f
#
_cell.length_a   1.000
_cell.length_b   1.000
_cell.length_c   1.000
_cell.angle_alpha   90.00
_cell.angle_beta   90.00
_cell.angle_gamma   90.00
#
_symmetry.space_group_name_H-M   'P 1'
#
loop_
_entity.id
_entity.type
_entity.pdbx_description
1 polymer ?
#
loop_
_entity_poly.entity_id
_entity_poly.type
_entity_poly.pdbx_seq_one_letter_code
_entity_poly.pdbx_strand_id
1 'polypeptide(L)'
;MRILYSLLSSLPLNFLYAISSFTSSIISTFYRKNVVLDNLNKSFPNENDKKIIKIKNRFYQNFCDVFFESIKSYSISKKELGSRIFFENFDIINDHILKNEKVVVFTSHQCNWEWLLLSSQLKLKKDLHVIYKKFSNKNFDKIMYDSRSRFGSILIESKKAMLYLKNNLAKIDVLAVVADQSPNKKNRKLWLKMLNQDTSFFESVEYIPKFTNSVVYFASMKRKSRGFYSVKFDLISKPPYNKKIHILPEYVNKIESLIKRRPSECYGHIKGGNLKKIYKHCL
;
A
#
# COMPACT_ATOMS: atom_id res chain seq x y z
N MET A 1 2.82 -11.28 -23.11
CA MET A 1 2.44 -10.56 -21.87
C MET A 1 3.13 -9.19 -21.75
N ARG A 2 4.48 -9.10 -21.81
CA ARG A 2 5.21 -7.82 -21.66
C ARG A 2 4.83 -6.79 -22.73
N ILE A 3 4.75 -7.18 -24.01
CA ILE A 3 4.35 -6.30 -25.12
C ILE A 3 2.94 -5.74 -24.89
N LEU A 4 1.98 -6.60 -24.57
CA LEU A 4 0.60 -6.17 -24.29
C LEU A 4 0.53 -5.20 -23.09
N TYR A 5 1.28 -5.49 -22.02
CA TYR A 5 1.35 -4.61 -20.84
C TYR A 5 1.94 -3.25 -21.20
N SER A 6 3.02 -3.24 -22.00
CA SER A 6 3.65 -2.01 -22.49
C SER A 6 2.69 -1.19 -23.37
N LEU A 7 1.99 -1.82 -24.31
CA LEU A 7 1.01 -1.15 -25.15
C LEU A 7 -0.15 -0.56 -24.31
N LEU A 8 -0.71 -1.32 -23.38
CA LEU A 8 -1.76 -0.81 -22.49
C LEU A 8 -1.24 0.36 -21.63
N SER A 9 -0.02 0.27 -21.12
CA SER A 9 0.56 1.34 -20.29
C SER A 9 0.79 2.64 -21.09
N SER A 10 1.02 2.57 -22.40
CA SER A 10 1.25 3.74 -23.25
C SER A 10 -0.03 4.55 -23.52
N LEU A 11 -1.20 3.94 -23.35
CA LEU A 11 -2.47 4.61 -23.58
C LEU A 11 -2.65 5.85 -22.68
N PRO A 12 -3.35 6.91 -23.16
CA PRO A 12 -3.72 8.04 -22.32
C PRO A 12 -4.56 7.62 -21.12
N LEU A 13 -4.34 8.25 -19.95
CA LEU A 13 -5.08 7.92 -18.74
C LEU A 13 -6.60 8.05 -18.89
N ASN A 14 -7.07 9.04 -19.64
CA ASN A 14 -8.51 9.20 -19.87
C ASN A 14 -9.12 7.98 -20.57
N PHE A 15 -8.40 7.36 -21.50
CA PHE A 15 -8.83 6.13 -22.16
C PHE A 15 -8.82 4.94 -21.19
N LEU A 16 -7.75 4.81 -20.39
CA LEU A 16 -7.68 3.78 -19.34
C LEU A 16 -8.82 3.94 -18.31
N TYR A 17 -9.22 5.17 -18.00
CA TYR A 17 -10.35 5.43 -17.11
C TYR A 17 -11.71 5.09 -17.74
N ALA A 18 -11.88 5.26 -19.04
CA ALA A 18 -13.09 4.80 -19.73
C ALA A 18 -13.21 3.26 -19.63
N ILE A 19 -12.13 2.54 -19.91
CA ILE A 19 -12.06 1.08 -19.72
C ILE A 19 -12.32 0.70 -18.27
N SER A 20 -11.70 1.42 -17.32
CA SER A 20 -11.90 1.20 -15.88
C SER A 20 -13.36 1.32 -15.48
N SER A 21 -14.06 2.35 -15.96
CA SER A 21 -15.48 2.58 -15.65
C SER A 21 -16.35 1.43 -16.18
N PHE A 22 -16.12 1.02 -17.43
CA PHE A 22 -16.82 -0.13 -18.02
C PHE A 22 -16.53 -1.42 -17.24
N THR A 23 -15.27 -1.70 -16.97
CA THR A 23 -14.86 -2.89 -16.19
C THR A 23 -15.47 -2.89 -14.81
N SER A 24 -15.49 -1.75 -14.10
CA SER A 24 -16.04 -1.66 -12.74
C SER A 24 -17.54 -1.97 -12.71
N SER A 25 -18.30 -1.55 -13.72
CA SER A 25 -19.73 -1.85 -13.82
C SER A 25 -19.98 -3.34 -13.93
N ILE A 26 -19.16 -4.05 -14.71
CA ILE A 26 -19.24 -5.50 -14.86
C ILE A 26 -18.82 -6.22 -13.57
N ILE A 27 -17.61 -5.97 -13.07
CA ILE A 27 -17.09 -6.74 -11.93
C ILE A 27 -17.83 -6.47 -10.62
N SER A 28 -18.46 -5.32 -10.47
CA SER A 28 -19.27 -4.98 -9.27
C SER A 28 -20.49 -5.88 -9.09
N THR A 29 -20.95 -6.53 -10.17
CA THR A 29 -22.11 -7.45 -10.16
C THR A 29 -21.71 -8.90 -9.89
N PHE A 30 -20.55 -9.33 -10.39
CA PHE A 30 -20.16 -10.75 -10.38
C PHE A 30 -18.95 -11.05 -9.50
N TYR A 31 -17.95 -10.17 -9.51
CA TYR A 31 -16.68 -10.48 -8.87
C TYR A 31 -16.74 -10.27 -7.36
N ARG A 32 -16.79 -11.37 -6.61
CA ARG A 32 -16.70 -11.39 -5.13
C ARG A 32 -17.71 -10.47 -4.41
N LYS A 33 -18.83 -10.17 -5.03
CA LYS A 33 -19.86 -9.27 -4.48
C LYS A 33 -20.22 -9.60 -3.02
N ASN A 34 -20.50 -10.88 -2.74
CA ASN A 34 -20.90 -11.32 -1.40
C ASN A 34 -19.76 -11.18 -0.38
N VAL A 35 -18.50 -11.40 -0.79
CA VAL A 35 -17.34 -11.22 0.10
C VAL A 35 -17.15 -9.75 0.47
N VAL A 36 -17.30 -8.84 -0.49
CA VAL A 36 -17.19 -7.40 -0.25
C VAL A 36 -18.33 -6.93 0.66
N LEU A 37 -19.58 -7.34 0.39
CA LEU A 37 -20.73 -6.99 1.22
C LEU A 37 -20.61 -7.54 2.65
N ASP A 38 -20.25 -8.82 2.82
CA ASP A 38 -20.03 -9.44 4.13
C ASP A 38 -18.99 -8.67 4.96
N ASN A 39 -17.89 -8.30 4.31
CA ASN A 39 -16.84 -7.53 4.96
C ASN A 39 -17.28 -6.12 5.34
N LEU A 40 -18.00 -5.42 4.46
CA LEU A 40 -18.51 -4.09 4.75
C LEU A 40 -19.51 -4.12 5.91
N ASN A 41 -20.44 -5.08 5.91
CA ASN A 41 -21.41 -5.22 7.00
C ASN A 41 -20.75 -5.52 8.35
N LYS A 42 -19.72 -6.38 8.37
CA LYS A 42 -18.93 -6.66 9.59
C LYS A 42 -18.12 -5.46 10.07
N SER A 43 -17.58 -4.68 9.13
CA SER A 43 -16.76 -3.50 9.45
C SER A 43 -17.61 -2.29 9.86
N PHE A 44 -18.83 -2.20 9.34
CA PHE A 44 -19.75 -1.07 9.54
C PHE A 44 -21.16 -1.56 9.92
N PRO A 45 -21.32 -2.25 11.08
CA PRO A 45 -22.58 -2.91 11.46
C PRO A 45 -23.76 -1.94 11.68
N ASN A 46 -23.47 -0.66 11.91
CA ASN A 46 -24.48 0.37 12.17
C ASN A 46 -24.90 1.15 10.92
N GLU A 47 -24.33 0.81 9.74
CA GLU A 47 -24.64 1.51 8.51
C GLU A 47 -25.80 0.83 7.78
N ASN A 48 -26.66 1.63 7.14
CA ASN A 48 -27.79 1.10 6.38
C ASN A 48 -27.35 0.54 5.01
N ASP A 49 -28.18 -0.34 4.44
CA ASP A 49 -27.90 -1.05 3.19
C ASP A 49 -27.61 -0.09 2.02
N LYS A 50 -28.32 1.03 1.93
CA LYS A 50 -28.11 2.03 0.86
C LYS A 50 -26.68 2.59 0.91
N LYS A 51 -26.16 2.87 2.12
CA LYS A 51 -24.80 3.36 2.32
C LYS A 51 -23.76 2.26 2.02
N ILE A 52 -24.00 1.04 2.47
CA ILE A 52 -23.14 -0.12 2.18
C ILE A 52 -23.04 -0.36 0.67
N ILE A 53 -24.16 -0.33 -0.06
CA ILE A 53 -24.18 -0.48 -1.52
C ILE A 53 -23.41 0.67 -2.22
N LYS A 54 -23.57 1.90 -1.74
CA LYS A 54 -22.83 3.06 -2.26
C LYS A 54 -21.32 2.91 -2.06
N ILE A 55 -20.89 2.48 -0.86
CA ILE A 55 -19.47 2.20 -0.56
C ILE A 55 -18.94 1.10 -1.47
N LYS A 56 -19.68 -0.02 -1.61
CA LYS A 56 -19.32 -1.14 -2.49
C LYS A 56 -19.11 -0.68 -3.95
N ASN A 57 -20.06 0.06 -4.51
CA ASN A 57 -19.97 0.50 -5.91
C ASN A 57 -18.76 1.42 -6.12
N ARG A 58 -18.53 2.36 -5.17
CA ARG A 58 -17.36 3.25 -5.21
C ARG A 58 -16.05 2.50 -5.00
N PHE A 59 -16.05 1.44 -4.18
CA PHE A 59 -14.90 0.55 -4.00
C PHE A 59 -14.50 -0.10 -5.33
N TYR A 60 -15.44 -0.68 -6.09
CA TYR A 60 -15.12 -1.31 -7.38
C TYR A 60 -14.62 -0.29 -8.40
N GLN A 61 -15.21 0.90 -8.46
CA GLN A 61 -14.73 1.96 -9.34
C GLN A 61 -13.29 2.36 -9.00
N ASN A 62 -13.01 2.62 -7.72
CA ASN A 62 -11.67 2.99 -7.26
C ASN A 62 -10.67 1.86 -7.47
N PHE A 63 -11.07 0.61 -7.23
CA PHE A 63 -10.23 -0.58 -7.43
C PHE A 63 -9.82 -0.74 -8.89
N CYS A 64 -10.76 -0.60 -9.83
CA CYS A 64 -10.46 -0.64 -11.26
C CYS A 64 -9.56 0.53 -11.67
N ASP A 65 -9.83 1.73 -11.17
CA ASP A 65 -8.98 2.89 -11.47
C ASP A 65 -7.53 2.63 -11.04
N VAL A 66 -7.31 2.18 -9.80
CA VAL A 66 -5.98 1.86 -9.28
C VAL A 66 -5.31 0.72 -10.07
N PHE A 67 -6.07 -0.26 -10.52
CA PHE A 67 -5.55 -1.32 -11.39
C PHE A 67 -4.99 -0.77 -12.70
N PHE A 68 -5.75 0.08 -13.41
CA PHE A 68 -5.29 0.68 -14.66
C PHE A 68 -4.19 1.74 -14.46
N GLU A 69 -4.24 2.48 -13.36
CA GLU A 69 -3.15 3.37 -12.94
C GLU A 69 -1.87 2.60 -12.63
N SER A 70 -1.97 1.40 -12.04
CA SER A 70 -0.82 0.51 -11.81
C SER A 70 -0.21 0.00 -13.12
N ILE A 71 -1.04 -0.27 -14.14
CA ILE A 71 -0.52 -0.54 -15.50
C ILE A 71 0.21 0.69 -16.04
N LYS A 72 -0.37 1.89 -15.89
CA LYS A 72 0.24 3.15 -16.30
C LYS A 72 1.58 3.44 -15.62
N SER A 73 1.81 2.91 -14.41
CA SER A 73 3.09 3.01 -13.69
C SER A 73 4.29 2.57 -14.54
N TYR A 74 4.09 1.65 -15.49
CA TYR A 74 5.15 1.15 -16.37
C TYR A 74 5.65 2.20 -17.38
N SER A 75 4.82 3.18 -17.76
CA SER A 75 5.15 4.18 -18.79
C SER A 75 5.01 5.64 -18.32
N ILE A 76 4.35 5.93 -17.20
CA ILE A 76 4.09 7.29 -16.72
C ILE A 76 5.40 8.08 -16.59
N SER A 77 5.44 9.33 -17.07
CA SER A 77 6.60 10.18 -16.96
C SER A 77 6.78 10.73 -15.53
N LYS A 78 8.02 11.10 -15.16
CA LYS A 78 8.31 11.76 -13.87
C LYS A 78 7.48 13.03 -13.70
N LYS A 79 7.36 13.83 -14.78
CA LYS A 79 6.59 15.09 -14.80
C LYS A 79 5.11 14.83 -14.56
N GLU A 80 4.52 13.88 -15.29
CA GLU A 80 3.11 13.52 -15.13
C GLU A 80 2.83 12.97 -13.73
N LEU A 81 3.63 12.04 -13.23
CA LEU A 81 3.46 11.50 -11.89
C LEU A 81 3.58 12.58 -10.81
N GLY A 82 4.57 13.47 -10.95
CA GLY A 82 4.78 14.58 -10.01
C GLY A 82 3.63 15.57 -9.94
N SER A 83 2.88 15.77 -11.04
CA SER A 83 1.68 16.62 -11.05
C SER A 83 0.44 15.94 -10.44
N ARG A 84 0.48 14.62 -10.22
CA ARG A 84 -0.66 13.83 -9.71
C ARG A 84 -0.58 13.49 -8.23
N ILE A 85 0.63 13.54 -7.65
CA ILE A 85 0.85 13.21 -6.24
C ILE A 85 1.35 14.46 -5.51
N PHE A 86 0.51 14.98 -4.63
CA PHE A 86 0.85 16.09 -3.75
C PHE A 86 1.25 15.57 -2.36
N PHE A 87 2.46 15.89 -1.92
CA PHE A 87 2.92 15.57 -0.58
C PHE A 87 2.71 16.78 0.34
N GLU A 88 2.00 16.59 1.44
CA GLU A 88 1.66 17.64 2.40
C GLU A 88 2.87 18.01 3.28
N ASN A 89 3.75 17.05 3.57
CA ASN A 89 4.87 17.24 4.51
C ASN A 89 6.05 16.29 4.24
N PHE A 90 6.46 16.12 2.97
CA PHE A 90 7.52 15.18 2.61
C PHE A 90 8.89 15.55 3.20
N ASP A 91 9.14 16.83 3.40
CA ASP A 91 10.45 17.35 3.84
C ASP A 91 10.90 16.75 5.18
N ILE A 92 9.95 16.39 6.07
CA ILE A 92 10.28 15.72 7.33
C ILE A 92 11.08 14.43 7.14
N ILE A 93 10.86 13.70 6.04
CA ILE A 93 11.61 12.47 5.75
C ILE A 93 13.05 12.83 5.33
N ASN A 94 13.20 13.83 4.45
CA ASN A 94 14.53 14.30 4.03
C ASN A 94 15.32 14.93 5.20
N ASP A 95 14.65 15.57 6.16
CA ASP A 95 15.28 16.15 7.36
C ASP A 95 15.89 15.06 8.25
N HIS A 96 15.22 13.90 8.40
CA HIS A 96 15.81 12.75 9.10
C HIS A 96 17.04 12.22 8.38
N ILE A 97 16.98 12.12 7.04
CA ILE A 97 18.13 11.68 6.23
C ILE A 97 19.33 12.62 6.43
N LEU A 98 19.11 13.92 6.43
CA LEU A 98 20.18 14.93 6.65
C LEU A 98 20.81 14.81 8.05
N LYS A 99 20.06 14.34 9.04
CA LYS A 99 20.53 14.05 10.40
C LYS A 99 21.14 12.66 10.56
N ASN A 100 21.30 11.90 9.47
CA ASN A 100 21.73 10.50 9.46
C ASN A 100 20.81 9.56 10.29
N GLU A 101 19.55 9.92 10.44
CA GLU A 101 18.55 9.12 11.11
C GLU A 101 17.85 8.21 10.08
N LYS A 102 17.68 6.93 10.41
CA LYS A 102 16.98 5.99 9.58
C LYS A 102 15.48 6.14 9.71
N VAL A 103 14.76 5.95 8.61
CA VAL A 103 13.30 6.07 8.58
C VAL A 103 12.66 4.78 8.06
N VAL A 104 11.67 4.28 8.80
CA VAL A 104 10.75 3.25 8.31
C VAL A 104 9.40 3.91 8.03
N VAL A 105 8.93 3.77 6.80
CA VAL A 105 7.61 4.25 6.39
C VAL A 105 6.69 3.05 6.21
N PHE A 106 5.70 2.94 7.08
CA PHE A 106 4.60 2.01 6.87
C PHE A 106 3.48 2.68 6.08
N THR A 107 2.84 1.91 5.22
CA THR A 107 1.61 2.29 4.54
C THR A 107 0.69 1.07 4.43
N SER A 108 -0.48 1.24 3.84
CA SER A 108 -1.45 0.18 3.58
C SER A 108 -1.81 0.13 2.09
N HIS A 109 -2.49 -0.93 1.65
CA HIS A 109 -3.05 -1.03 0.31
C HIS A 109 -4.26 -0.08 0.18
N GLN A 110 -3.99 1.22 0.14
CA GLN A 110 -4.97 2.29 0.00
C GLN A 110 -4.66 3.15 -1.22
N CYS A 111 -5.66 3.69 -1.86
CA CYS A 111 -5.49 4.52 -3.03
C CYS A 111 -4.52 3.89 -4.04
N ASN A 112 -3.58 4.66 -4.58
CA ASN A 112 -2.56 4.14 -5.50
C ASN A 112 -1.19 4.05 -4.81
N TRP A 113 -0.94 2.97 -4.06
CA TRP A 113 0.34 2.70 -3.39
C TRP A 113 1.51 2.48 -4.38
N GLU A 114 1.25 2.10 -5.64
CA GLU A 114 2.28 1.98 -6.68
C GLU A 114 2.81 3.38 -7.08
N TRP A 115 1.90 4.34 -7.25
CA TRP A 115 2.30 5.73 -7.52
C TRP A 115 2.90 6.39 -6.28
N LEU A 116 2.45 6.04 -5.08
CA LEU A 116 3.09 6.48 -3.83
C LEU A 116 4.56 6.07 -3.80
N LEU A 117 4.87 4.80 -4.09
CA LEU A 117 6.24 4.29 -4.15
C LEU A 117 7.08 5.10 -5.15
N LEU A 118 6.61 5.18 -6.41
CA LEU A 118 7.34 5.84 -7.48
C LEU A 118 7.56 7.33 -7.21
N SER A 119 6.54 8.04 -6.73
CA SER A 119 6.62 9.48 -6.44
C SER A 119 7.48 9.76 -5.21
N SER A 120 7.47 8.89 -4.19
CA SER A 120 8.36 9.02 -3.03
C SER A 120 9.82 8.94 -3.44
N GLN A 121 10.20 8.01 -4.32
CA GLN A 121 11.57 7.94 -4.83
C GLN A 121 11.99 9.23 -5.55
N LEU A 122 11.08 9.86 -6.29
CA LEU A 122 11.39 11.12 -6.99
C LEU A 122 11.61 12.31 -6.04
N LYS A 123 11.12 12.24 -4.81
CA LYS A 123 11.25 13.29 -3.78
C LYS A 123 12.39 13.03 -2.80
N LEU A 124 12.81 11.78 -2.64
CA LEU A 124 13.89 11.41 -1.73
C LEU A 124 15.25 11.84 -2.29
N LYS A 125 16.13 12.28 -1.39
CA LYS A 125 17.55 12.58 -1.67
C LYS A 125 18.45 11.33 -1.65
N LYS A 126 17.88 10.17 -1.29
CA LYS A 126 18.55 8.87 -1.17
C LYS A 126 17.68 7.78 -1.78
N ASP A 127 18.21 6.57 -1.87
CA ASP A 127 17.50 5.43 -2.41
C ASP A 127 16.39 4.96 -1.46
N LEU A 128 15.19 4.75 -2.01
CA LEU A 128 14.08 4.15 -1.31
C LEU A 128 14.20 2.62 -1.35
N HIS A 129 14.42 2.01 -0.22
CA HIS A 129 14.34 0.55 -0.07
C HIS A 129 12.90 0.13 0.18
N VAL A 130 12.41 -0.90 -0.53
CA VAL A 130 11.01 -1.33 -0.46
C VAL A 130 10.91 -2.83 -0.30
N ILE A 131 10.27 -3.29 0.77
CA ILE A 131 9.96 -4.72 0.92
C ILE A 131 8.77 -5.07 0.06
N TYR A 132 8.95 -6.00 -0.88
CA TYR A 132 7.89 -6.47 -1.77
C TYR A 132 7.73 -7.99 -1.74
N LYS A 133 6.53 -8.46 -2.00
CA LYS A 133 6.24 -9.87 -2.18
C LYS A 133 6.35 -10.25 -3.65
N LYS A 134 7.21 -11.22 -3.94
CA LYS A 134 7.39 -11.76 -5.28
C LYS A 134 6.13 -12.48 -5.77
N PHE A 135 5.76 -12.24 -7.02
CA PHE A 135 4.64 -12.93 -7.67
C PHE A 135 5.02 -14.33 -8.14
N SER A 136 4.03 -15.23 -8.16
CA SER A 136 4.24 -16.62 -8.60
C SER A 136 4.54 -16.71 -10.10
N ASN A 137 3.90 -15.86 -10.91
CA ASN A 137 4.18 -15.78 -12.33
C ASN A 137 5.44 -14.94 -12.56
N LYS A 138 6.51 -15.57 -13.04
CA LYS A 138 7.83 -14.95 -13.26
C LYS A 138 7.79 -13.75 -14.22
N ASN A 139 6.98 -13.84 -15.30
CA ASN A 139 6.89 -12.77 -16.29
C ASN A 139 6.18 -11.55 -15.70
N PHE A 140 5.10 -11.77 -14.96
CA PHE A 140 4.38 -10.71 -14.28
C PHE A 140 5.23 -10.08 -13.15
N ASP A 141 5.94 -10.91 -12.37
CA ASP A 141 6.87 -10.45 -11.34
C ASP A 141 7.93 -9.52 -11.93
N LYS A 142 8.51 -9.89 -13.08
CA LYS A 142 9.49 -9.04 -13.76
C LYS A 142 8.89 -7.71 -14.22
N ILE A 143 7.68 -7.69 -14.78
CA ILE A 143 6.99 -6.46 -15.19
C ILE A 143 6.79 -5.55 -13.97
N MET A 144 6.31 -6.08 -12.87
CA MET A 144 6.07 -5.31 -11.63
C MET A 144 7.38 -4.84 -11.00
N TYR A 145 8.42 -5.66 -11.02
CA TYR A 145 9.75 -5.29 -10.58
C TYR A 145 10.30 -4.11 -11.40
N ASP A 146 10.29 -4.24 -12.74
CA ASP A 146 10.77 -3.20 -13.67
C ASP A 146 9.96 -1.89 -13.48
N SER A 147 8.65 -2.00 -13.29
CA SER A 147 7.78 -0.84 -13.04
C SER A 147 8.12 -0.13 -11.74
N ARG A 148 8.25 -0.86 -10.62
CA ARG A 148 8.48 -0.32 -9.27
C ARG A 148 9.88 0.26 -9.10
N SER A 149 10.90 -0.32 -9.77
CA SER A 149 12.29 0.13 -9.67
C SER A 149 12.70 1.20 -10.68
N ARG A 150 11.81 1.57 -11.61
CA ARG A 150 12.16 2.42 -12.76
C ARG A 150 12.65 3.84 -12.41
N PHE A 151 12.42 4.32 -11.20
CA PHE A 151 12.93 5.60 -10.72
C PHE A 151 14.06 5.46 -9.69
N GLY A 152 14.61 4.25 -9.52
CA GLY A 152 15.78 4.00 -8.68
C GLY A 152 15.49 3.30 -7.35
N SER A 153 14.21 2.99 -7.02
CA SER A 153 13.90 2.26 -5.78
C SER A 153 14.53 0.88 -5.75
N ILE A 154 15.08 0.49 -4.59
CA ILE A 154 15.71 -0.81 -4.36
C ILE A 154 14.66 -1.76 -3.77
N LEU A 155 14.30 -2.79 -4.54
CA LEU A 155 13.27 -3.75 -4.15
C LEU A 155 13.87 -4.95 -3.42
N ILE A 156 13.39 -5.21 -2.21
CA ILE A 156 13.85 -6.30 -1.34
C ILE A 156 12.76 -7.38 -1.28
N GLU A 157 13.06 -8.59 -1.74
CA GLU A 157 12.10 -9.71 -1.63
C GLU A 157 11.78 -10.00 -0.16
N SER A 158 10.50 -10.05 0.20
CA SER A 158 10.03 -10.20 1.58
C SER A 158 10.59 -11.43 2.31
N LYS A 159 10.84 -12.54 1.60
CA LYS A 159 11.45 -13.74 2.16
C LYS A 159 12.91 -13.54 2.57
N LYS A 160 13.60 -12.59 1.93
CA LYS A 160 15.02 -12.29 2.18
C LYS A 160 15.21 -10.99 2.98
N ALA A 161 14.11 -10.31 3.33
CA ALA A 161 14.15 -8.96 3.89
C ALA A 161 15.02 -8.88 5.15
N MET A 162 14.84 -9.77 6.12
CA MET A 162 15.62 -9.72 7.36
C MET A 162 17.12 -9.97 7.14
N LEU A 163 17.47 -10.89 6.26
CA LEU A 163 18.87 -11.14 5.91
C LEU A 163 19.48 -9.92 5.18
N TYR A 164 18.71 -9.32 4.26
CA TYR A 164 19.14 -8.13 3.56
C TYR A 164 19.36 -6.96 4.53
N LEU A 165 18.42 -6.71 5.44
CA LEU A 165 18.52 -5.65 6.44
C LEU A 165 19.75 -5.85 7.33
N LYS A 166 20.01 -7.09 7.79
CA LYS A 166 21.19 -7.41 8.61
C LYS A 166 22.50 -7.09 7.89
N ASN A 167 22.59 -7.43 6.60
CA ASN A 167 23.84 -7.30 5.85
C ASN A 167 24.06 -5.91 5.23
N ASN A 168 23.00 -5.08 5.10
CA ASN A 168 23.06 -3.81 4.40
C ASN A 168 22.55 -2.63 5.24
N LEU A 169 22.46 -2.77 6.56
CA LEU A 169 21.86 -1.76 7.45
C LEU A 169 22.46 -0.36 7.29
N ALA A 170 23.77 -0.28 7.04
CA ALA A 170 24.47 0.99 6.85
C ALA A 170 24.07 1.74 5.56
N LYS A 171 23.53 1.01 4.57
CA LYS A 171 23.14 1.56 3.25
C LYS A 171 21.65 1.94 3.18
N ILE A 172 20.89 1.68 4.24
CA ILE A 172 19.45 1.88 4.25
C ILE A 172 19.13 3.13 5.08
N ASP A 173 18.78 4.21 4.40
CA ASP A 173 18.30 5.43 5.05
C ASP A 173 16.78 5.40 5.18
N VAL A 174 16.05 4.99 4.13
CA VAL A 174 14.58 4.91 4.11
C VAL A 174 14.11 3.53 3.66
N LEU A 175 13.27 2.91 4.47
CA LEU A 175 12.64 1.62 4.20
C LEU A 175 11.11 1.77 4.17
N ALA A 176 10.48 1.45 3.04
CA ALA A 176 9.02 1.44 2.92
C ALA A 176 8.45 0.01 2.97
N VAL A 177 7.35 -0.14 3.69
CA VAL A 177 6.68 -1.43 3.88
C VAL A 177 5.16 -1.25 3.83
N VAL A 178 4.50 -2.05 2.99
CA VAL A 178 3.05 -2.20 3.00
C VAL A 178 2.72 -3.44 3.84
N ALA A 179 2.18 -3.25 5.04
CA ALA A 179 2.12 -4.32 6.05
C ALA A 179 0.70 -4.70 6.52
N ASP A 180 -0.35 -4.22 5.84
CA ASP A 180 -1.75 -4.41 6.21
C ASP A 180 -2.36 -5.76 5.78
N GLN A 181 -1.61 -6.64 5.11
CA GLN A 181 -2.07 -7.98 4.77
C GLN A 181 -1.82 -8.97 5.91
N SER A 182 -2.74 -9.93 6.07
CA SER A 182 -2.59 -10.98 7.08
C SER A 182 -1.43 -11.93 6.78
N PRO A 183 -0.60 -12.27 7.78
CA PRO A 183 0.49 -13.22 7.63
C PRO A 183 -0.02 -14.63 7.34
N ASN A 184 0.83 -15.43 6.71
CA ASN A 184 0.57 -16.86 6.50
C ASN A 184 0.61 -17.62 7.83
N LYS A 185 0.07 -18.87 7.87
CA LYS A 185 0.10 -19.74 9.05
C LYS A 185 1.51 -19.92 9.63
N LYS A 186 2.53 -19.99 8.76
CA LYS A 186 3.95 -20.18 9.12
C LYS A 186 4.68 -18.92 9.59
N ASN A 187 4.09 -17.72 9.40
CA ASN A 187 4.74 -16.47 9.78
C ASN A 187 4.43 -16.14 11.25
N ARG A 188 5.38 -15.52 11.94
CA ARG A 188 5.16 -14.89 13.24
C ARG A 188 4.15 -13.76 13.09
N LYS A 189 3.22 -13.68 14.02
CA LYS A 189 2.09 -12.77 13.97
C LYS A 189 1.65 -12.33 15.35
N LEU A 190 1.12 -11.12 15.40
CA LEU A 190 0.46 -10.56 16.58
C LEU A 190 -1.01 -10.36 16.25
N TRP A 191 -1.87 -10.55 17.23
CA TRP A 191 -3.30 -10.39 17.09
C TRP A 191 -3.76 -9.11 17.74
N LEU A 192 -4.54 -8.31 17.02
CA LEU A 192 -5.18 -7.08 17.51
C LEU A 192 -6.62 -7.01 16.98
N LYS A 193 -7.47 -6.32 17.69
CA LYS A 193 -8.79 -5.97 17.14
C LYS A 193 -8.66 -4.84 16.13
N MET A 194 -9.30 -4.99 14.98
CA MET A 194 -9.47 -3.97 13.95
C MET A 194 -10.84 -4.08 13.32
N LEU A 195 -11.58 -2.99 13.24
CA LEU A 195 -12.97 -2.95 12.73
C LEU A 195 -13.85 -4.05 13.35
N ASN A 196 -13.83 -4.14 14.68
CA ASN A 196 -14.57 -5.11 15.50
C ASN A 196 -14.21 -6.59 15.29
N GLN A 197 -13.10 -6.89 14.60
CA GLN A 197 -12.68 -8.25 14.26
C GLN A 197 -11.27 -8.54 14.76
N ASP A 198 -11.03 -9.74 15.29
CA ASP A 198 -9.67 -10.20 15.60
C ASP A 198 -8.88 -10.36 14.31
N THR A 199 -7.82 -9.62 14.20
CA THR A 199 -7.01 -9.51 12.97
C THR A 199 -5.54 -9.79 13.27
N SER A 200 -4.92 -10.62 12.45
CA SER A 200 -3.49 -10.95 12.59
C SER A 200 -2.63 -10.06 11.71
N PHE A 201 -1.56 -9.53 12.29
CA PHE A 201 -0.57 -8.69 11.63
C PHE A 201 0.82 -9.32 11.70
N PHE A 202 1.71 -8.95 10.78
CA PHE A 202 3.10 -9.37 10.83
C PHE A 202 3.80 -8.78 12.06
N GLU A 203 4.46 -9.64 12.85
CA GLU A 203 5.31 -9.20 13.96
C GLU A 203 6.44 -8.25 13.49
N SER A 204 6.85 -8.35 12.23
CA SER A 204 7.88 -7.50 11.63
C SER A 204 7.55 -6.01 11.67
N VAL A 205 6.29 -5.62 11.78
CA VAL A 205 5.88 -4.19 11.97
C VAL A 205 6.45 -3.65 13.27
N GLU A 206 6.48 -4.47 14.31
CA GLU A 206 7.08 -4.09 15.60
C GLU A 206 8.61 -4.27 15.59
N TYR A 207 9.09 -5.33 14.93
CA TYR A 207 10.49 -5.74 15.00
C TYR A 207 11.43 -4.90 14.12
N ILE A 208 11.04 -4.61 12.87
CA ILE A 208 11.93 -3.94 11.90
C ILE A 208 12.40 -2.57 12.41
N PRO A 209 11.52 -1.65 12.89
CA PRO A 209 11.96 -0.36 13.37
C PRO A 209 12.93 -0.44 14.56
N LYS A 210 12.67 -1.35 15.49
CA LYS A 210 13.54 -1.58 16.66
C LYS A 210 14.90 -2.11 16.24
N PHE A 211 14.93 -3.08 15.33
CA PHE A 211 16.16 -3.66 14.80
C PHE A 211 17.01 -2.63 14.05
N THR A 212 16.36 -1.76 13.27
CA THR A 212 17.05 -0.74 12.46
C THR A 212 17.28 0.57 13.21
N ASN A 213 16.76 0.70 14.43
CA ASN A 213 16.77 1.94 15.23
C ASN A 213 16.22 3.16 14.44
N SER A 214 15.12 2.97 13.74
CA SER A 214 14.56 3.94 12.79
C SER A 214 13.41 4.75 13.39
N VAL A 215 13.27 6.00 12.96
CA VAL A 215 12.03 6.75 13.16
C VAL A 215 10.92 6.16 12.29
N VAL A 216 9.71 6.06 12.80
CA VAL A 216 8.58 5.37 12.15
C VAL A 216 7.49 6.33 11.76
N TYR A 217 7.16 6.36 10.49
CA TYR A 217 6.03 7.12 9.95
C TYR A 217 4.98 6.22 9.34
N PHE A 218 3.74 6.69 9.34
CA PHE A 218 2.66 6.15 8.53
C PHE A 218 2.38 7.10 7.37
N ALA A 219 2.50 6.59 6.14
CA ALA A 219 2.12 7.32 4.94
C ALA A 219 0.64 7.09 4.64
N SER A 220 -0.19 8.09 4.91
CA SER A 220 -1.60 8.11 4.55
C SER A 220 -1.81 8.77 3.19
N MET A 221 -2.55 8.12 2.31
CA MET A 221 -2.87 8.63 0.98
C MET A 221 -4.36 8.92 0.86
N LYS A 222 -4.73 10.04 0.26
CA LYS A 222 -6.11 10.46 0.00
C LYS A 222 -6.32 10.66 -1.48
N ARG A 223 -7.42 10.16 -2.03
CA ARG A 223 -7.85 10.50 -3.37
C ARG A 223 -8.53 11.88 -3.37
N LYS A 224 -7.95 12.84 -4.05
CA LYS A 224 -8.50 14.20 -4.25
C LYS A 224 -9.52 14.21 -5.37
N SER A 225 -9.14 13.61 -6.49
CA SER A 225 -9.99 13.34 -7.64
C SER A 225 -9.43 12.12 -8.37
N ARG A 226 -10.04 11.71 -9.48
CA ARG A 226 -9.60 10.57 -10.27
C ARG A 226 -8.18 10.80 -10.79
N GLY A 227 -7.22 9.97 -10.38
CA GLY A 227 -5.81 10.08 -10.75
C GLY A 227 -5.03 11.19 -10.05
N PHE A 228 -5.59 11.81 -9.01
CA PHE A 228 -4.90 12.82 -8.21
C PHE A 228 -5.02 12.50 -6.73
N TYR A 229 -3.90 12.56 -6.02
CA TYR A 229 -3.80 12.12 -4.63
C TYR A 229 -3.00 13.11 -3.79
N SER A 230 -3.32 13.18 -2.49
CA SER A 230 -2.42 13.78 -1.50
C SER A 230 -1.90 12.72 -0.53
N VAL A 231 -0.68 12.94 -0.06
CA VAL A 231 0.04 12.06 0.86
C VAL A 231 0.48 12.86 2.06
N LYS A 232 0.24 12.30 3.25
CA LYS A 232 0.70 12.86 4.51
C LYS A 232 1.45 11.80 5.31
N PHE A 233 2.56 12.19 5.93
CA PHE A 233 3.32 11.36 6.85
C PHE A 233 2.97 11.71 8.29
N ASP A 234 2.46 10.76 9.04
CA ASP A 234 2.16 10.89 10.46
C ASP A 234 3.17 10.08 11.27
N LEU A 235 3.82 10.71 12.25
CA LEU A 235 4.75 10.02 13.16
C LEU A 235 4.00 8.94 13.94
N ILE A 236 4.58 7.73 13.99
CA ILE A 236 4.12 6.63 14.84
C ILE A 236 5.00 6.51 16.08
N SER A 237 6.32 6.46 15.88
CA SER A 237 7.27 6.24 16.96
C SER A 237 8.69 6.67 16.58
N LYS A 238 9.55 6.85 17.59
CA LYS A 238 10.97 7.17 17.40
C LYS A 238 11.82 6.48 18.46
N PRO A 239 13.12 6.24 18.18
CA PRO A 239 14.07 5.79 19.20
C PRO A 239 14.18 6.76 20.37
N PRO A 240 14.61 6.29 21.57
CA PRO A 240 15.02 4.93 21.90
C PRO A 240 13.84 3.98 22.11
N TYR A 241 14.00 2.71 21.70
CA TYR A 241 12.97 1.70 21.81
C TYR A 241 13.16 0.80 23.03
N ASN A 242 12.04 0.47 23.69
CA ASN A 242 11.97 -0.58 24.71
C ASN A 242 11.37 -1.88 24.15
N LYS A 243 11.25 -2.90 25.02
CA LYS A 243 10.68 -4.20 24.64
C LYS A 243 9.15 -4.19 24.47
N LYS A 244 8.44 -3.15 24.92
CA LYS A 244 6.97 -3.08 24.84
C LYS A 244 6.50 -3.00 23.39
N ILE A 245 5.40 -3.66 23.10
CA ILE A 245 4.70 -3.55 21.80
C ILE A 245 3.93 -2.24 21.78
N HIS A 246 4.24 -1.34 20.85
CA HIS A 246 3.57 -0.04 20.73
C HIS A 246 3.48 0.47 19.29
N ILE A 247 4.38 0.05 18.40
CA ILE A 247 4.38 0.49 16.99
C ILE A 247 3.21 -0.12 16.24
N LEU A 248 3.00 -1.43 16.42
CA LEU A 248 1.92 -2.14 15.74
C LEU A 248 0.51 -1.64 16.14
N PRO A 249 0.17 -1.40 17.42
CA PRO A 249 -1.12 -0.81 17.79
C PRO A 249 -1.36 0.56 17.12
N GLU A 250 -0.36 1.44 17.11
CA GLU A 250 -0.48 2.75 16.47
C GLU A 250 -0.65 2.63 14.94
N TYR A 251 0.09 1.74 14.29
CA TYR A 251 -0.09 1.43 12.88
C TYR A 251 -1.51 0.95 12.57
N VAL A 252 -2.05 0.05 13.39
CA VAL A 252 -3.41 -0.48 13.24
C VAL A 252 -4.45 0.62 13.43
N ASN A 253 -4.29 1.48 14.45
CA ASN A 253 -5.16 2.64 14.69
C ASN A 253 -5.19 3.60 13.49
N LYS A 254 -4.03 3.85 12.85
CA LYS A 254 -3.94 4.69 11.64
C LYS A 254 -4.72 4.07 10.48
N ILE A 255 -4.55 2.77 10.22
CA ILE A 255 -5.29 2.06 9.16
C ILE A 255 -6.79 2.07 9.44
N GLU A 256 -7.20 1.70 10.65
CA GLU A 256 -8.62 1.66 11.03
C GLU A 256 -9.28 3.04 10.86
N SER A 257 -8.60 4.10 11.29
CA SER A 257 -9.04 5.47 11.12
C SER A 257 -9.21 5.86 9.64
N LEU A 258 -8.31 5.41 8.77
CA LEU A 258 -8.43 5.62 7.33
C LEU A 258 -9.63 4.89 6.73
N ILE A 259 -9.80 3.60 7.08
CA ILE A 259 -10.91 2.78 6.58
C ILE A 259 -12.24 3.38 7.03
N LYS A 260 -12.37 3.79 8.29
CA LYS A 260 -13.59 4.44 8.80
C LYS A 260 -13.94 5.71 8.04
N ARG A 261 -12.94 6.53 7.72
CA ARG A 261 -13.16 7.79 6.98
C ARG A 261 -13.36 7.60 5.48
N ARG A 262 -12.72 6.60 4.87
CA ARG A 262 -12.65 6.38 3.42
C ARG A 262 -12.71 4.90 3.04
N PRO A 263 -13.82 4.22 3.35
CA PRO A 263 -13.92 2.76 3.20
C PRO A 263 -13.77 2.28 1.75
N SER A 264 -14.10 3.10 0.77
CA SER A 264 -13.99 2.77 -0.66
C SER A 264 -12.57 2.93 -1.24
N GLU A 265 -11.62 3.47 -0.47
CA GLU A 265 -10.25 3.74 -0.92
C GLU A 265 -9.23 2.72 -0.36
N CYS A 266 -9.66 1.76 0.47
CA CYS A 266 -8.79 0.79 1.13
C CYS A 266 -9.04 -0.62 0.57
N TYR A 267 -7.97 -1.30 0.14
CA TYR A 267 -8.04 -2.59 -0.56
C TYR A 267 -7.39 -3.74 0.23
N GLY A 268 -6.66 -3.43 1.29
CA GLY A 268 -5.87 -4.39 2.05
C GLY A 268 -6.65 -5.21 3.06
N HIS A 269 -7.51 -4.60 3.83
CA HIS A 269 -8.22 -5.24 4.94
C HIS A 269 -9.71 -5.13 4.80
N ILE A 270 -10.35 -6.22 4.43
CA ILE A 270 -11.80 -6.38 4.56
C ILE A 270 -12.17 -7.79 5.08
N LYS A 271 -11.25 -8.53 5.70
CA LYS A 271 -11.60 -9.78 6.39
C LYS A 271 -10.68 -10.08 7.56
N GLY A 272 -11.24 -10.11 8.76
CA GLY A 272 -10.61 -10.81 9.86
C GLY A 272 -10.28 -12.24 9.42
N GLY A 273 -9.01 -12.59 9.36
CA GLY A 273 -8.55 -13.96 9.23
C GLY A 273 -8.16 -14.49 7.85
N ASN A 274 -8.54 -13.95 6.70
CA ASN A 274 -8.13 -14.56 5.41
C ASN A 274 -8.26 -13.66 4.16
N LEU A 275 -7.46 -12.61 4.05
CA LEU A 275 -7.31 -11.81 2.82
C LEU A 275 -6.67 -12.56 1.65
N LYS A 276 -6.13 -13.75 1.87
CA LYS A 276 -5.55 -14.59 0.80
C LYS A 276 -6.45 -14.80 -0.40
N LYS A 277 -7.79 -14.66 -0.23
CA LYS A 277 -8.73 -14.94 -1.33
C LYS A 277 -9.04 -13.74 -2.23
N ILE A 278 -8.80 -12.49 -1.81
CA ILE A 278 -9.11 -11.32 -2.66
C ILE A 278 -7.96 -11.06 -3.65
N TYR A 279 -6.71 -11.12 -3.21
CA TYR A 279 -5.56 -10.82 -4.05
C TYR A 279 -4.95 -12.01 -4.81
N LYS A 280 -5.38 -13.24 -4.52
CA LYS A 280 -4.79 -14.41 -5.17
C LYS A 280 -5.05 -14.49 -6.68
N HIS A 281 -5.98 -13.70 -7.20
CA HIS A 281 -6.43 -13.76 -8.58
C HIS A 281 -6.51 -12.41 -9.30
N CYS A 282 -6.13 -11.29 -8.66
CA CYS A 282 -6.17 -9.96 -9.28
C CYS A 282 -4.80 -9.42 -9.70
N LEU A 283 -3.72 -10.14 -9.38
CA LEU A 283 -2.35 -9.75 -9.78
C LEU A 283 -1.63 -10.93 -10.41
#